data_2184324459e957209d8d7214a23176d6
#
_entry.id   2184324459e957209d8d7214a23176d6
#
_cell.length_a   1.000
_cell.length_b   1.000
_cell.length_c   1.000
_cell.angle_alpha   90.00
_cell.angle_beta   90.00
_cell.angle_gamma   90.00
#
_symmetry.space_group_name_H-M   'P 1'
#
loop_
_entity.id
_entity.type
_entity.pdbx_description
1 polymer ?
#
loop_
_entity_poly.entity_id
_entity_poly.type
_entity_poly.pdbx_seq_one_letter_code
_entity_poly.pdbx_strand_id
1 'polypeptide(L)'
;NVVMAGTGVGKSMFLCHFATSCLKQNKRVLYITCEMAEERIAERIDANMMNITLDTLKTLPKEMYDRKLERAMKNVSGRLIVKEYPTASANVMHFRSLFEELKLKRNFVPDVVIVDYLNICASARFKAGSSVNSYTFIKAIAEELRGLAVEMNLPIVTATQTNRTGFSNTDV
;
A
#
# COMPACT_ATOMS: atom_id res chain seq x y z
N ASN A 1 5.48 9.93 -2.89
CA ASN A 1 6.52 9.19 -3.61
C ASN A 1 5.90 8.06 -4.43
N VAL A 2 6.41 7.84 -5.65
CA VAL A 2 5.93 6.80 -6.57
C VAL A 2 7.09 5.88 -6.93
N VAL A 3 6.91 4.57 -6.73
CA VAL A 3 7.85 3.53 -7.17
C VAL A 3 7.37 3.01 -8.52
N MET A 4 8.24 2.99 -9.51
CA MET A 4 7.91 2.56 -10.85
C MET A 4 8.56 1.21 -11.16
N ALA A 5 7.77 0.24 -11.61
CA ALA A 5 8.28 -1.07 -12.01
C ALA A 5 7.32 -1.78 -12.96
N GLY A 6 7.84 -2.72 -13.75
CA GLY A 6 7.05 -3.57 -14.63
C GLY A 6 6.14 -4.55 -13.91
N THR A 7 5.37 -5.31 -14.66
CA THR A 7 4.53 -6.40 -14.16
C THR A 7 5.40 -7.50 -13.55
N GLY A 8 5.02 -8.03 -12.39
CA GLY A 8 5.69 -9.18 -11.76
C GLY A 8 7.07 -8.90 -11.14
N VAL A 9 7.56 -7.66 -11.18
CA VAL A 9 8.92 -7.27 -10.69
C VAL A 9 8.99 -7.11 -9.16
N GLY A 10 7.87 -7.28 -8.45
CA GLY A 10 7.86 -7.24 -6.98
C GLY A 10 7.43 -5.91 -6.35
N LYS A 11 6.62 -5.08 -7.03
CA LYS A 11 6.10 -3.81 -6.49
C LYS A 11 5.47 -3.96 -5.10
N SER A 12 4.50 -4.87 -4.97
CA SER A 12 3.82 -5.12 -3.70
C SER A 12 4.76 -5.69 -2.63
N MET A 13 5.77 -6.49 -3.01
CA MET A 13 6.80 -6.97 -2.09
C MET A 13 7.65 -5.82 -1.56
N PHE A 14 8.05 -4.89 -2.45
CA PHE A 14 8.76 -3.69 -2.04
C PHE A 14 7.92 -2.84 -1.09
N LEU A 15 6.63 -2.60 -1.40
CA LEU A 15 5.73 -1.83 -0.55
C LEU A 15 5.51 -2.50 0.81
N CYS A 16 5.38 -3.84 0.87
CA CYS A 16 5.32 -4.59 2.12
C CYS A 16 6.62 -4.48 2.93
N HIS A 17 7.79 -4.53 2.27
CA HIS A 17 9.08 -4.31 2.92
C HIS A 17 9.22 -2.88 3.46
N PHE A 18 8.78 -1.90 2.70
CA PHE A 18 8.74 -0.50 3.14
C PHE A 18 7.82 -0.32 4.36
N ALA A 19 6.61 -0.93 4.33
CA ALA A 19 5.70 -0.95 5.48
C ALA A 19 6.36 -1.54 6.73
N THR A 20 7.01 -2.71 6.58
CA THR A 20 7.75 -3.37 7.67
C THR A 20 8.84 -2.48 8.24
N SER A 21 9.58 -1.78 7.38
CA SER A 21 10.65 -0.85 7.80
C SER A 21 10.09 0.33 8.60
N CYS A 22 8.92 0.85 8.20
CA CYS A 22 8.23 1.90 8.94
C CYS A 22 7.73 1.40 10.31
N LEU A 23 7.16 0.19 10.37
CA LEU A 23 6.71 -0.42 11.62
C LEU A 23 7.85 -0.61 12.61
N LYS A 24 9.02 -1.10 12.15
CA LYS A 24 10.24 -1.24 12.97
C LYS A 24 10.76 0.11 13.50
N GLN A 25 10.42 1.21 12.83
CA GLN A 25 10.68 2.57 13.30
C GLN A 25 9.53 3.15 14.13
N ASN A 26 8.63 2.30 14.63
CA ASN A 26 7.50 2.66 15.49
C ASN A 26 6.49 3.60 14.83
N LYS A 27 6.36 3.56 13.48
CA LYS A 27 5.40 4.36 12.74
C LYS A 27 4.05 3.66 12.65
N ARG A 28 2.99 4.46 12.57
CA ARG A 28 1.63 4.00 12.28
C ARG A 28 1.46 3.96 10.76
N VAL A 29 1.28 2.77 10.22
CA VAL A 29 1.20 2.51 8.79
C VAL A 29 -0.24 2.19 8.41
N LEU A 30 -0.80 2.92 7.46
CA LEU A 30 -2.03 2.54 6.77
C LEU A 30 -1.65 2.01 5.39
N TYR A 31 -1.96 0.74 5.14
CA TYR A 31 -1.74 0.08 3.85
C TYR A 31 -3.09 -0.10 3.14
N ILE A 32 -3.27 0.58 2.03
CA ILE A 32 -4.45 0.47 1.18
C ILE A 32 -4.07 -0.43 -0.01
N THR A 33 -4.76 -1.56 -0.14
CA THR A 33 -4.59 -2.47 -1.28
C THR A 33 -5.82 -2.44 -2.18
N CYS A 34 -5.59 -2.36 -3.49
CA CYS A 34 -6.63 -2.42 -4.51
C CYS A 34 -6.50 -3.65 -5.42
N GLU A 35 -5.50 -4.52 -5.15
CA GLU A 35 -5.22 -5.72 -5.94
C GLU A 35 -5.31 -7.00 -5.12
N MET A 36 -4.86 -6.96 -3.88
CA MET A 36 -4.70 -8.15 -3.04
C MET A 36 -5.56 -8.05 -1.78
N ALA A 37 -6.03 -9.21 -1.29
CA ALA A 37 -6.73 -9.31 -0.02
C ALA A 37 -5.88 -8.81 1.16
N GLU A 38 -6.53 -8.27 2.19
CA GLU A 38 -5.88 -7.75 3.41
C GLU A 38 -4.98 -8.82 4.06
N GLU A 39 -5.44 -10.06 4.11
CA GLU A 39 -4.73 -11.19 4.70
C GLU A 39 -3.42 -11.47 3.97
N ARG A 40 -3.41 -11.36 2.62
CA ARG A 40 -2.21 -11.58 1.82
C ARG A 40 -1.14 -10.51 2.03
N ILE A 41 -1.58 -9.28 2.23
CA ILE A 41 -0.67 -8.19 2.60
C ILE A 41 -0.12 -8.41 4.01
N ALA A 42 -0.98 -8.78 4.96
CA ALA A 42 -0.56 -9.09 6.33
C ALA A 42 0.45 -10.23 6.37
N GLU A 43 0.19 -11.37 5.69
CA GLU A 43 1.12 -12.50 5.56
C GLU A 43 2.52 -12.07 5.07
N ARG A 44 2.57 -11.18 4.06
CA ARG A 44 3.84 -10.67 3.51
C ARG A 44 4.60 -9.79 4.51
N ILE A 45 3.87 -8.94 5.23
CA ILE A 45 4.45 -8.07 6.24
C ILE A 45 4.95 -8.92 7.43
N ASP A 46 4.18 -9.90 7.88
CA ASP A 46 4.56 -10.80 8.97
C ASP A 46 5.79 -11.64 8.61
N ALA A 47 5.81 -12.23 7.41
CA ALA A 47 6.97 -12.97 6.92
C ALA A 47 8.24 -12.09 6.92
N ASN A 48 8.12 -10.85 6.45
CA ASN A 48 9.21 -9.87 6.45
C ASN A 48 9.62 -9.47 7.88
N MET A 49 8.65 -9.27 8.77
CA MET A 49 8.88 -8.93 10.18
C MET A 49 9.65 -10.04 10.89
N MET A 50 9.27 -11.29 10.64
CA MET A 50 9.89 -12.49 11.22
C MET A 50 11.17 -12.93 10.48
N ASN A 51 11.51 -12.29 9.36
CA ASN A 51 12.63 -12.66 8.48
C ASN A 51 12.58 -14.12 8.01
N ILE A 52 11.42 -14.55 7.53
CA ILE A 52 11.17 -15.88 6.94
C ILE A 52 10.55 -15.74 5.56
N THR A 53 10.62 -16.82 4.77
CA THR A 53 9.95 -16.87 3.47
C THR A 53 8.44 -17.08 3.62
N LEU A 54 7.66 -16.69 2.59
CA LEU A 54 6.22 -16.96 2.56
C LEU A 54 5.90 -18.46 2.59
N ASP A 55 6.75 -19.30 1.98
CA ASP A 55 6.56 -20.75 1.98
C ASP A 55 6.80 -21.31 3.40
N THR A 56 7.80 -20.83 4.10
CA THR A 56 8.01 -21.16 5.50
C THR A 56 6.81 -20.72 6.36
N LEU A 57 6.29 -19.51 6.12
CA LEU A 57 5.13 -18.99 6.86
C LEU A 57 3.92 -19.92 6.74
N LYS A 58 3.60 -20.40 5.52
CA LYS A 58 2.45 -21.28 5.25
C LYS A 58 2.52 -22.62 5.96
N THR A 59 3.71 -23.12 6.22
CA THR A 59 3.95 -24.41 6.87
C THR A 59 4.22 -24.31 8.37
N LEU A 60 4.29 -23.08 8.89
CA LEU A 60 4.65 -22.84 10.28
C LEU A 60 3.47 -23.19 11.21
N PRO A 61 3.68 -24.06 12.23
CA PRO A 61 2.67 -24.31 13.25
C PRO A 61 2.29 -23.02 13.98
N LYS A 62 1.00 -22.88 14.32
CA LYS A 62 0.48 -21.66 14.96
C LYS A 62 1.28 -21.20 16.17
N GLU A 63 1.62 -22.12 17.07
CA GLU A 63 2.42 -21.79 18.27
C GLU A 63 3.81 -21.23 17.95
N MET A 64 4.43 -21.72 16.86
CA MET A 64 5.71 -21.20 16.40
C MET A 64 5.58 -19.85 15.74
N TYR A 65 4.48 -19.64 14.97
CA TYR A 65 4.13 -18.35 14.40
C TYR A 65 3.98 -17.31 15.51
N ASP A 66 3.12 -17.57 16.50
CA ASP A 66 2.85 -16.65 17.61
C ASP A 66 4.13 -16.25 18.32
N ARG A 67 4.99 -17.22 18.67
CA ARG A 67 6.29 -16.98 19.33
C ARG A 67 7.27 -16.17 18.48
N LYS A 68 7.34 -16.46 17.18
CA LYS A 68 8.24 -15.71 16.27
C LYS A 68 7.76 -14.28 16.08
N LEU A 69 6.45 -14.09 15.90
CA LEU A 69 5.85 -12.76 15.75
C LEU A 69 6.03 -11.95 17.04
N GLU A 70 5.75 -12.52 18.21
CA GLU A 70 5.95 -11.86 19.50
C GLU A 70 7.42 -11.41 19.68
N ARG A 71 8.38 -12.29 19.33
CA ARG A 71 9.80 -11.92 19.37
C ARG A 71 10.14 -10.79 18.42
N ALA A 72 9.60 -10.81 17.19
CA ALA A 72 9.83 -9.78 16.18
C ALA A 72 9.23 -8.43 16.60
N MET A 73 8.10 -8.46 17.32
CA MET A 73 7.38 -7.29 17.78
C MET A 73 7.82 -6.75 19.15
N LYS A 74 8.70 -7.44 19.87
CA LYS A 74 9.08 -7.13 21.26
C LYS A 74 9.46 -5.67 21.52
N ASN A 75 10.11 -5.03 20.53
CA ASN A 75 10.55 -3.63 20.63
C ASN A 75 9.88 -2.74 19.57
N VAL A 76 8.77 -3.19 18.99
CA VAL A 76 8.05 -2.49 17.94
C VAL A 76 6.72 -2.01 18.50
N SER A 77 6.54 -0.71 18.62
CA SER A 77 5.27 -0.07 18.97
C SER A 77 4.51 0.47 17.75
N GLY A 78 5.05 0.24 16.56
CA GLY A 78 4.38 0.56 15.29
C GLY A 78 3.05 -0.16 15.16
N ARG A 79 2.09 0.48 14.52
CA ARG A 79 0.74 -0.07 14.31
C ARG A 79 0.44 -0.14 12.82
N LEU A 80 -0.11 -1.26 12.37
CA LEU A 80 -0.53 -1.49 11.00
C LEU A 80 -2.05 -1.58 10.92
N ILE A 81 -2.61 -0.88 9.95
CA ILE A 81 -3.97 -1.16 9.44
C ILE A 81 -3.83 -1.43 7.95
N VAL A 82 -4.35 -2.55 7.51
CA VAL A 82 -4.52 -2.88 6.09
C VAL A 82 -5.98 -2.68 5.74
N LYS A 83 -6.26 -2.05 4.60
CA LYS A 83 -7.61 -1.85 4.07
C LYS A 83 -7.65 -2.22 2.60
N GLU A 84 -8.50 -3.19 2.29
CA GLU A 84 -8.78 -3.60 0.93
C GLU A 84 -9.92 -2.77 0.32
N TYR A 85 -9.75 -2.42 -0.94
CA TYR A 85 -10.81 -1.92 -1.81
C TYR A 85 -10.82 -2.72 -3.12
N PRO A 86 -11.99 -3.02 -3.67
CA PRO A 86 -12.07 -3.64 -4.99
C PRO A 86 -11.38 -2.78 -6.04
N THR A 87 -10.77 -3.43 -7.02
CA THR A 87 -10.11 -2.76 -8.16
C THR A 87 -11.02 -1.72 -8.79
N ALA A 88 -10.47 -0.54 -9.09
CA ALA A 88 -11.15 0.61 -9.70
C ALA A 88 -12.38 1.14 -8.93
N SER A 89 -12.53 0.81 -7.65
CA SER A 89 -13.66 1.26 -6.84
C SER A 89 -13.33 2.43 -5.91
N ALA A 90 -12.08 2.55 -5.47
CA ALA A 90 -11.67 3.54 -4.49
C ALA A 90 -10.92 4.72 -5.13
N ASN A 91 -11.29 5.92 -4.74
CA ASN A 91 -10.62 7.17 -5.08
C ASN A 91 -10.26 7.95 -3.80
N VAL A 92 -9.67 9.13 -3.95
CA VAL A 92 -9.22 9.97 -2.82
C VAL A 92 -10.33 10.36 -1.85
N MET A 93 -11.60 10.41 -2.27
CA MET A 93 -12.72 10.70 -1.38
C MET A 93 -12.96 9.56 -0.40
N HIS A 94 -12.85 8.29 -0.88
CA HIS A 94 -12.93 7.11 -0.03
C HIS A 94 -11.76 7.07 0.96
N PHE A 95 -10.56 7.44 0.53
CA PHE A 95 -9.39 7.48 1.41
C PHE A 95 -9.54 8.55 2.49
N ARG A 96 -10.05 9.73 2.14
CA ARG A 96 -10.35 10.79 3.11
C ARG A 96 -11.35 10.30 4.17
N SER A 97 -12.45 9.70 3.74
CA SER A 97 -13.45 9.13 4.65
C SER A 97 -12.87 8.04 5.55
N LEU A 98 -12.00 7.19 5.02
CA LEU A 98 -11.28 6.18 5.80
C LEU A 98 -10.39 6.81 6.88
N PHE A 99 -9.65 7.88 6.55
CA PHE A 99 -8.79 8.55 7.53
C PHE A 99 -9.59 9.13 8.69
N GLU A 100 -10.72 9.78 8.41
CA GLU A 100 -11.62 10.29 9.44
C GLU A 100 -12.23 9.16 10.28
N GLU A 101 -12.66 8.07 9.64
CA GLU A 101 -13.18 6.90 10.34
C GLU A 101 -12.15 6.30 11.29
N LEU A 102 -10.93 6.09 10.83
CA LEU A 102 -9.85 5.52 11.65
C LEU A 102 -9.47 6.43 12.81
N LYS A 103 -9.45 7.74 12.58
CA LYS A 103 -9.21 8.73 13.63
C LYS A 103 -10.29 8.68 14.71
N LEU A 104 -11.56 8.69 14.30
CA LEU A 104 -12.71 8.75 15.23
C LEU A 104 -12.94 7.41 15.98
N LYS A 105 -12.93 6.29 15.22
CA LYS A 105 -13.33 4.99 15.81
C LYS A 105 -12.16 4.22 16.44
N ARG A 106 -10.92 4.44 15.99
CA ARG A 106 -9.77 3.65 16.42
C ARG A 106 -8.65 4.48 17.06
N ASN A 107 -8.85 5.79 17.17
CA ASN A 107 -7.79 6.72 17.59
C ASN A 107 -6.48 6.47 16.82
N PHE A 108 -6.63 6.26 15.50
CA PHE A 108 -5.52 5.93 14.61
C PHE A 108 -5.36 7.03 13.57
N VAL A 109 -4.25 7.75 13.67
CA VAL A 109 -3.80 8.70 12.67
C VAL A 109 -2.51 8.13 12.07
N PRO A 110 -2.46 7.78 10.78
CA PRO A 110 -1.27 7.20 10.18
C PRO A 110 -0.11 8.21 10.14
N ASP A 111 1.11 7.72 10.26
CA ASP A 111 2.34 8.49 9.98
C ASP A 111 2.77 8.35 8.51
N VAL A 112 2.32 7.29 7.86
CA VAL A 112 2.53 7.01 6.44
C VAL A 112 1.37 6.21 5.86
N VAL A 113 1.01 6.51 4.62
CA VAL A 113 0.01 5.76 3.85
C VAL A 113 0.69 5.11 2.66
N ILE A 114 0.39 3.84 2.43
CA ILE A 114 0.84 3.07 1.28
C ILE A 114 -0.39 2.74 0.44
N VAL A 115 -0.33 2.98 -0.87
CA VAL A 115 -1.40 2.66 -1.83
C VAL A 115 -0.87 1.70 -2.87
N ASP A 116 -1.34 0.47 -2.88
CA ASP A 116 -0.89 -0.60 -3.78
C ASP A 116 -2.01 -0.98 -4.76
N TYR A 117 -1.98 -0.51 -5.98
CA TYR A 117 -1.11 0.44 -6.63
C TYR A 117 -1.92 1.48 -7.44
N LEU A 118 -1.28 2.55 -7.83
CA LEU A 118 -1.92 3.75 -8.37
C LEU A 118 -2.84 3.49 -9.59
N ASN A 119 -2.39 2.67 -10.55
CA ASN A 119 -3.10 2.48 -11.83
C ASN A 119 -4.46 1.79 -11.71
N ILE A 120 -4.74 1.14 -10.58
CA ILE A 120 -6.00 0.44 -10.32
C ILE A 120 -6.90 1.18 -9.32
N CYS A 121 -6.51 2.39 -8.92
CA CYS A 121 -7.41 3.31 -8.21
C CYS A 121 -8.42 3.93 -9.17
N ALA A 122 -9.54 4.40 -8.63
CA ALA A 122 -10.47 5.24 -9.37
C ALA A 122 -10.05 6.71 -9.29
N SER A 123 -10.42 7.50 -10.29
CA SER A 123 -10.30 8.96 -10.22
C SER A 123 -11.58 9.58 -9.68
N ALA A 124 -11.48 10.63 -8.89
CA ALA A 124 -12.62 11.43 -8.47
C ALA A 124 -13.09 12.38 -9.57
N ARG A 125 -12.21 12.69 -10.56
CA ARG A 125 -12.49 13.61 -11.66
C ARG A 125 -13.12 12.93 -12.88
N PHE A 126 -12.77 11.66 -13.12
CA PHE A 126 -13.19 10.93 -14.32
C PHE A 126 -14.01 9.70 -13.95
N LYS A 127 -15.12 9.48 -14.63
CA LYS A 127 -15.92 8.26 -14.49
C LYS A 127 -15.22 7.09 -15.22
N ALA A 128 -15.39 5.89 -14.70
CA ALA A 128 -14.97 4.67 -15.38
C ALA A 128 -15.65 4.60 -16.76
N GLY A 129 -14.87 4.29 -17.82
CA GLY A 129 -15.37 4.25 -19.20
C GLY A 129 -15.46 5.59 -19.92
N SER A 130 -14.99 6.70 -19.31
CA SER A 130 -14.82 7.96 -20.03
C SER A 130 -13.79 7.81 -21.16
N SER A 131 -13.96 8.54 -22.27
CA SER A 131 -13.07 8.53 -23.45
C SER A 131 -11.68 9.15 -23.19
N VAL A 132 -11.28 9.26 -21.94
CA VAL A 132 -9.98 9.79 -21.51
C VAL A 132 -8.90 8.72 -21.73
N ASN A 133 -7.77 9.12 -22.32
CA ASN A 133 -6.66 8.19 -22.50
C ASN A 133 -6.08 7.74 -21.13
N SER A 134 -5.51 6.56 -21.10
CA SER A 134 -4.99 5.94 -19.87
C SER A 134 -3.90 6.79 -19.19
N TYR A 135 -3.08 7.52 -19.95
CA TYR A 135 -2.07 8.40 -19.38
C TYR A 135 -2.71 9.55 -18.58
N THR A 136 -3.68 10.24 -19.19
CA THR A 136 -4.40 11.34 -18.52
C THR A 136 -5.15 10.86 -17.29
N PHE A 137 -5.73 9.66 -17.35
CA PHE A 137 -6.42 9.04 -16.21
C PHE A 137 -5.46 8.75 -15.04
N ILE A 138 -4.31 8.12 -15.32
CA ILE A 138 -3.29 7.81 -14.31
C ILE A 138 -2.69 9.10 -13.74
N LYS A 139 -2.42 10.11 -14.59
CA LYS A 139 -1.95 11.41 -14.16
C LYS A 139 -2.91 12.08 -13.18
N ALA A 140 -4.21 12.04 -13.47
CA ALA A 140 -5.24 12.60 -12.58
C ALA A 140 -5.23 11.92 -11.21
N ILE A 141 -5.16 10.59 -11.15
CA ILE A 141 -5.07 9.85 -9.88
C ILE A 141 -3.81 10.25 -9.10
N ALA A 142 -2.67 10.37 -9.78
CA ALA A 142 -1.42 10.80 -9.14
C ALA A 142 -1.52 12.22 -8.55
N GLU A 143 -2.14 13.15 -9.28
CA GLU A 143 -2.40 14.51 -8.81
C GLU A 143 -3.37 14.54 -7.62
N GLU A 144 -4.42 13.73 -7.67
CA GLU A 144 -5.41 13.59 -6.59
C GLU A 144 -4.76 13.04 -5.31
N LEU A 145 -3.93 11.98 -5.42
CA LEU A 145 -3.18 11.44 -4.29
C LEU A 145 -2.17 12.44 -3.73
N ARG A 146 -1.50 13.22 -4.60
CA ARG A 146 -0.60 14.27 -4.17
C ARG A 146 -1.36 15.38 -3.43
N GLY A 147 -2.52 15.79 -3.95
CA GLY A 147 -3.39 16.77 -3.28
C GLY A 147 -3.80 16.30 -1.89
N LEU A 148 -4.23 15.04 -1.77
CA LEU A 148 -4.59 14.44 -0.48
C LEU A 148 -3.39 14.39 0.49
N ALA A 149 -2.21 14.04 0.01
CA ALA A 149 -0.99 14.00 0.83
C ALA A 149 -0.65 15.38 1.41
N VAL A 150 -0.79 16.44 0.61
CA VAL A 150 -0.55 17.83 1.04
C VAL A 150 -1.62 18.30 2.01
N GLU A 151 -2.90 18.07 1.68
CA GLU A 151 -4.05 18.44 2.52
C GLU A 151 -3.97 17.83 3.92
N MET A 152 -3.62 16.54 3.98
CA MET A 152 -3.55 15.79 5.24
C MET A 152 -2.19 15.91 5.92
N ASN A 153 -1.24 16.62 5.32
CA ASN A 153 0.17 16.70 5.75
C ASN A 153 0.76 15.30 6.05
N LEU A 154 0.58 14.36 5.11
CA LEU A 154 0.83 12.94 5.30
C LEU A 154 1.59 12.36 4.11
N PRO A 155 2.73 11.68 4.31
CA PRO A 155 3.44 11.03 3.23
C PRO A 155 2.62 9.87 2.66
N ILE A 156 2.38 9.90 1.34
CA ILE A 156 1.77 8.81 0.60
C ILE A 156 2.83 8.18 -0.30
N VAL A 157 2.97 6.86 -0.21
CA VAL A 157 3.85 6.05 -1.06
C VAL A 157 2.98 5.12 -1.90
N THR A 158 3.21 5.10 -3.19
CA THR A 158 2.47 4.23 -4.12
C THR A 158 3.40 3.63 -5.17
N ALA A 159 2.92 2.64 -5.88
CA ALA A 159 3.60 2.09 -7.04
C ALA A 159 2.81 2.40 -8.32
N THR A 160 3.52 2.46 -9.43
CA THR A 160 2.94 2.50 -10.77
C THR A 160 3.52 1.41 -11.64
N GLN A 161 2.72 0.92 -12.58
CA GLN A 161 3.13 -0.11 -13.52
C GLN A 161 3.48 0.51 -14.86
N THR A 162 4.66 0.19 -15.37
CA THR A 162 5.09 0.59 -16.73
C THR A 162 4.74 -0.49 -17.75
N ASN A 163 4.45 -0.08 -18.97
CA ASN A 163 4.31 -0.98 -20.12
C ASN A 163 5.70 -1.49 -20.56
N ARG A 164 5.74 -2.65 -21.25
CA ARG A 164 6.99 -3.25 -21.76
C ARG A 164 7.82 -2.31 -22.64
N THR A 165 7.17 -1.44 -23.42
CA THR A 165 7.82 -0.41 -24.24
C THR A 165 8.48 0.70 -23.44
N GLY A 166 8.05 0.96 -22.20
CA GLY A 166 8.68 1.95 -21.30
C GLY A 166 10.03 1.49 -20.71
N PHE A 167 10.34 0.18 -20.77
CA PHE A 167 11.63 -0.35 -20.33
C PHE A 167 12.74 -0.24 -21.39
N SER A 168 12.37 -0.08 -22.67
CA SER A 168 13.33 0.03 -23.77
C SER A 168 13.77 1.48 -24.07
N ASN A 169 13.07 2.48 -23.51
CA ASN A 169 13.50 3.87 -23.61
C ASN A 169 14.41 4.22 -22.43
N THR A 170 15.71 4.22 -22.70
CA THR A 170 16.77 4.68 -21.79
C THR A 170 16.91 6.21 -21.74
N ASP A 171 16.06 6.94 -22.44
CA ASP A 171 16.04 8.40 -22.43
C ASP A 171 15.10 8.92 -21.36
N VAL A 172 15.64 9.15 -20.17
CA VAL A 172 15.09 10.01 -19.13
C VAL A 172 16.16 10.99 -18.70
#